data_6a45b6732a0256edd5bf7725759fa152
#
_entry.id   6a45b6732a0256edd5bf7725759fa152
#
_cell.length_a   1.000
_cell.length_b   1.000
_cell.length_c   1.000
_cell.angle_alpha   90.00
_cell.angle_beta   90.00
_cell.angle_gamma   90.00
#
_symmetry.space_group_name_H-M   'P 1'
#
loop_
_entity.id
_entity.type
_entity.pdbx_description
1 polymer ?
#
loop_
_entity_poly.entity_id
_entity_poly.type
_entity_poly.pdbx_seq_one_letter_code
_entity_poly.pdbx_strand_id
1 'polypeptide(L)'
;MGKFVYIYYAGQDTDAGDGAAWGAWFGKLGDKLVDPGNPFGEGGQAVHQGGVMPVKEMPVTGYSIVNVDSMDAAVELAQGCPLVGSKDGAVCVYEALPM
;
A
#
# COMPACT_ATOMS: atom_id res chain seq x y z
N MET A 1 1.19 -20.61 -0.40
CA MET A 1 1.27 -19.21 -0.80
C MET A 1 0.11 -18.45 -0.19
N GLY A 2 0.38 -17.25 0.28
CA GLY A 2 -0.63 -16.46 0.96
C GLY A 2 -0.88 -15.14 0.27
N LYS A 3 -2.06 -14.60 0.51
CA LYS A 3 -2.45 -13.30 0.01
C LYS A 3 -2.04 -12.22 1.02
N PHE A 4 -1.33 -11.20 0.56
CA PHE A 4 -0.89 -10.09 1.40
C PHE A 4 -1.37 -8.79 0.81
N VAL A 5 -1.75 -7.86 1.69
CA VAL A 5 -2.26 -6.55 1.28
C VAL A 5 -1.20 -5.51 1.61
N TYR A 6 -0.88 -4.70 0.61
CA TYR A 6 -0.05 -3.50 0.79
C TYR A 6 -0.98 -2.31 0.95
N ILE A 7 -0.84 -1.61 2.06
CA ILE A 7 -1.57 -0.37 2.32
C ILE A 7 -0.57 0.77 2.23
N TYR A 8 -0.81 1.72 1.34
CA TYR A 8 0.11 2.80 1.05
C TYR A 8 -0.23 4.03 1.88
N TYR A 9 0.80 4.60 2.50
CA TYR A 9 0.68 5.82 3.30
C TYR A 9 1.61 6.88 2.73
N ALA A 10 1.10 8.09 2.56
CA ALA A 10 1.88 9.21 2.08
C ALA A 10 1.60 10.44 2.93
N GLY A 11 2.64 11.03 3.50
CA GLY A 11 2.56 12.28 4.22
C GLY A 11 2.78 13.47 3.28
N GLN A 12 2.87 14.66 3.85
CA GLN A 12 3.01 15.89 3.07
C GLN A 12 4.33 15.95 2.30
N ASP A 13 5.38 15.37 2.85
CA ASP A 13 6.72 15.40 2.25
C ASP A 13 7.01 14.15 1.44
N THR A 14 6.00 13.32 1.21
CA THR A 14 6.20 12.09 0.46
C THR A 14 6.32 12.38 -1.03
N ASP A 15 7.43 11.94 -1.61
CA ASP A 15 7.57 11.87 -3.07
C ASP A 15 7.15 10.46 -3.49
N ALA A 16 5.95 10.36 -4.02
CA ALA A 16 5.42 9.06 -4.43
C ALA A 16 6.06 8.54 -5.72
N GLY A 17 6.96 9.33 -6.33
CA GLY A 17 7.51 8.99 -7.63
C GLY A 17 6.50 9.24 -8.75
N ASP A 18 6.91 8.93 -9.96
CA ASP A 18 6.03 9.10 -11.12
C ASP A 18 5.43 7.75 -11.53
N GLY A 19 4.55 7.80 -12.54
CA GLY A 19 3.92 6.58 -13.04
C GLY A 19 4.91 5.56 -13.57
N ALA A 20 6.05 6.00 -14.09
CA ALA A 20 7.08 5.09 -14.58
C ALA A 20 7.72 4.30 -13.44
N ALA A 21 7.98 4.95 -12.30
CA ALA A 21 8.54 4.28 -11.13
C ALA A 21 7.59 3.21 -10.60
N TRP A 22 6.30 3.53 -10.49
CA TRP A 22 5.29 2.57 -10.06
C TRP A 22 5.14 1.41 -11.04
N GLY A 23 5.12 1.72 -12.34
CA GLY A 23 5.05 0.69 -13.37
C GLY A 23 6.25 -0.25 -13.33
N ALA A 24 7.45 0.28 -13.10
CA ALA A 24 8.65 -0.54 -12.97
C ALA A 24 8.57 -1.46 -11.76
N TRP A 25 8.07 -0.97 -10.61
CA TRP A 25 7.93 -1.79 -9.42
C TRP A 25 6.87 -2.88 -9.62
N PHE A 26 5.70 -2.52 -10.17
CA PHE A 26 4.67 -3.52 -10.49
C PHE A 26 5.20 -4.58 -11.46
N GLY A 27 6.03 -4.18 -12.42
CA GLY A 27 6.67 -5.12 -13.32
C GLY A 27 7.58 -6.11 -12.60
N LYS A 28 8.29 -5.65 -11.57
CA LYS A 28 9.12 -6.54 -10.75
C LYS A 28 8.29 -7.52 -9.94
N LEU A 29 7.11 -7.12 -9.49
CA LEU A 29 6.20 -8.02 -8.78
C LEU A 29 5.69 -9.12 -9.71
N GLY A 30 5.46 -8.81 -10.97
CA GLY A 30 5.11 -9.81 -12.00
C GLY A 30 3.89 -10.61 -11.61
N ASP A 31 4.03 -11.94 -11.68
CA ASP A 31 2.95 -12.89 -11.38
C ASP A 31 2.48 -12.82 -9.93
N LYS A 32 3.29 -12.28 -9.04
CA LYS A 32 2.94 -12.17 -7.63
C LYS A 32 1.89 -11.09 -7.39
N LEU A 33 1.76 -10.14 -8.30
CA LEU A 33 0.77 -9.06 -8.19
C LEU A 33 -0.60 -9.59 -8.60
N VAL A 34 -1.47 -9.79 -7.62
CA VAL A 34 -2.84 -10.28 -7.85
C VAL A 34 -3.75 -9.13 -8.28
N ASP A 35 -3.61 -8.00 -7.61
CA ASP A 35 -4.44 -6.83 -7.87
C ASP A 35 -3.59 -5.58 -7.61
N PRO A 36 -3.32 -4.77 -8.64
CA PRO A 36 -2.57 -3.53 -8.41
C PRO A 36 -3.33 -2.53 -7.55
N GLY A 37 -4.65 -2.73 -7.38
CA GLY A 37 -5.47 -1.85 -6.58
C GLY A 37 -5.76 -0.54 -7.25
N ASN A 38 -6.13 0.43 -6.42
CA ASN A 38 -6.49 1.76 -6.89
C ASN A 38 -5.94 2.82 -5.94
N PRO A 39 -5.54 3.96 -6.45
CA PRO A 39 -5.27 5.10 -5.57
C PRO A 39 -6.58 5.59 -4.96
N PHE A 40 -6.50 6.10 -3.76
CA PHE A 40 -7.66 6.63 -3.06
C PHE A 40 -7.75 8.14 -3.28
N GLY A 41 -8.99 8.63 -3.41
CA GLY A 41 -9.24 10.06 -3.44
C GLY A 41 -9.05 10.68 -2.07
N GLU A 42 -8.97 11.99 -2.03
CA GLU A 42 -8.89 12.73 -0.78
C GLU A 42 -10.23 12.67 -0.03
N GLY A 43 -10.18 12.91 1.26
CA GLY A 43 -11.39 13.02 2.06
C GLY A 43 -11.92 11.73 2.63
N GLY A 44 -11.04 10.78 2.93
CA GLY A 44 -11.46 9.56 3.61
C GLY A 44 -12.17 9.85 4.92
N GLN A 45 -13.14 9.02 5.28
CA GLN A 45 -13.94 9.17 6.48
C GLN A 45 -13.80 7.95 7.36
N ALA A 46 -13.66 8.16 8.66
CA ALA A 46 -13.65 7.10 9.64
C ALA A 46 -15.03 7.05 10.32
N VAL A 47 -15.65 5.87 10.27
CA VAL A 47 -16.98 5.66 10.86
C VAL A 47 -16.80 4.78 12.09
N HIS A 48 -17.27 5.23 13.23
CA HIS A 48 -17.22 4.50 14.47
C HIS A 48 -18.43 4.81 15.32
N GLN A 49 -18.55 4.15 16.47
CA GLN A 49 -19.76 4.25 17.29
C GLN A 49 -20.09 5.69 17.67
N GLY A 50 -19.08 6.53 17.91
CA GLY A 50 -19.28 7.92 18.30
C GLY A 50 -19.60 8.85 17.16
N GLY A 51 -19.61 8.39 15.91
CA GLY A 51 -19.91 9.21 14.74
C GLY A 51 -18.96 9.03 13.59
N VAL A 52 -18.90 10.02 12.72
CA VAL A 52 -18.06 10.01 11.52
C VAL A 52 -17.06 11.14 11.63
N MET A 53 -15.80 10.85 11.34
CA MET A 53 -14.72 11.84 11.42
C MET A 53 -13.84 11.73 10.18
N PRO A 54 -13.26 12.85 9.71
CA PRO A 54 -12.27 12.76 8.63
C PRO A 54 -11.05 11.97 9.07
N VAL A 55 -10.47 11.20 8.15
CA VAL A 55 -9.18 10.55 8.39
C VAL A 55 -8.09 11.60 8.24
N LYS A 56 -7.35 11.90 9.31
CA LYS A 56 -6.43 13.02 9.34
C LYS A 56 -4.95 12.62 9.35
N GLU A 57 -4.61 11.55 10.04
CA GLU A 57 -3.21 11.19 10.24
C GLU A 57 -2.81 10.04 9.34
N MET A 58 -1.61 10.13 8.77
CA MET A 58 -1.07 9.10 7.89
C MET A 58 -2.13 8.66 6.87
N PRO A 59 -2.58 9.57 6.01
CA PRO A 59 -3.66 9.19 5.09
C PRO A 59 -3.26 8.00 4.22
N VAL A 60 -4.16 7.04 4.15
CA VAL A 60 -4.02 5.89 3.26
C VAL A 60 -4.29 6.40 1.84
N THR A 61 -3.34 6.13 0.93
CA THR A 61 -3.42 6.66 -0.43
C THR A 61 -3.76 5.61 -1.48
N GLY A 62 -3.80 4.35 -1.09
CA GLY A 62 -4.13 3.27 -2.02
C GLY A 62 -3.81 1.91 -1.43
N TYR A 63 -3.99 0.89 -2.25
CA TYR A 63 -3.71 -0.49 -1.85
C TYR A 63 -3.30 -1.32 -3.05
N SER A 64 -2.63 -2.44 -2.77
CA SER A 64 -2.38 -3.51 -3.75
C SER A 64 -2.43 -4.86 -3.04
N ILE A 65 -2.60 -5.92 -3.80
CA ILE A 65 -2.66 -7.28 -3.26
C ILE A 65 -1.65 -8.15 -4.00
N VAL A 66 -0.83 -8.87 -3.22
CA VAL A 66 0.16 -9.79 -3.77
C VAL A 66 -0.05 -11.19 -3.21
N ASN A 67 0.47 -12.19 -3.92
CA ASN A 67 0.43 -13.59 -3.51
C ASN A 67 1.86 -14.09 -3.41
N VAL A 68 2.34 -14.30 -2.19
CA VAL A 68 3.71 -14.74 -1.91
C VAL A 68 3.72 -15.76 -0.78
N ASP A 69 4.88 -16.36 -0.53
CA ASP A 69 4.99 -17.49 0.39
C ASP A 69 4.97 -17.10 1.86
N SER A 70 5.37 -15.87 2.20
CA SER A 70 5.53 -15.48 3.59
C SER A 70 5.46 -13.97 3.75
N MET A 71 5.27 -13.55 4.99
CA MET A 71 5.36 -12.13 5.36
C MET A 71 6.73 -11.56 5.00
N ASP A 72 7.80 -12.30 5.23
CA ASP A 72 9.16 -11.83 4.91
C ASP A 72 9.30 -11.57 3.41
N ALA A 73 8.75 -12.46 2.58
CA ALA A 73 8.79 -12.27 1.13
C ALA A 73 7.98 -11.03 0.72
N ALA A 74 6.81 -10.82 1.34
CA ALA A 74 5.98 -9.64 1.05
C ALA A 74 6.69 -8.36 1.44
N VAL A 75 7.35 -8.34 2.60
CA VAL A 75 8.10 -7.18 3.08
C VAL A 75 9.28 -6.88 2.17
N GLU A 76 10.01 -7.91 1.76
CA GLU A 76 11.15 -7.72 0.87
C GLU A 76 10.74 -7.04 -0.44
N LEU A 77 9.65 -7.49 -1.03
CA LEU A 77 9.14 -6.88 -2.27
C LEU A 77 8.67 -5.44 -2.03
N ALA A 78 8.05 -5.17 -0.88
CA ALA A 78 7.57 -3.83 -0.54
C ALA A 78 8.71 -2.81 -0.44
N GLN A 79 9.91 -3.24 -0.13
CA GLN A 79 11.07 -2.35 -0.02
C GLN A 79 11.40 -1.67 -1.35
N GLY A 80 10.96 -2.22 -2.47
CA GLY A 80 11.14 -1.61 -3.78
C GLY A 80 10.07 -0.59 -4.16
N CYS A 81 9.06 -0.40 -3.31
CA CYS A 81 7.99 0.54 -3.61
C CYS A 81 8.50 1.98 -3.65
N PRO A 82 8.07 2.80 -4.62
CA PRO A 82 8.52 4.19 -4.70
C PRO A 82 8.29 5.01 -3.44
N LEU A 83 7.25 4.70 -2.65
CA LEU A 83 6.96 5.43 -1.41
C LEU A 83 8.04 5.27 -0.34
N VAL A 84 8.73 4.13 -0.34
CA VAL A 84 9.68 3.80 0.73
C VAL A 84 10.90 4.71 0.70
N GLY A 85 11.19 5.30 -0.46
CA GLY A 85 12.29 6.25 -0.58
C GLY A 85 12.02 7.60 0.08
N SER A 86 10.79 7.87 0.49
CA SER A 86 10.42 9.15 1.09
C SER A 86 10.40 9.03 2.62
N LYS A 87 10.72 10.14 3.27
CA LYS A 87 10.84 10.20 4.72
C LYS A 87 9.55 9.82 5.45
N ASP A 88 8.41 10.24 4.92
CA ASP A 88 7.11 10.03 5.55
C ASP A 88 6.19 9.15 4.71
N GLY A 89 6.74 8.45 3.73
CA GLY A 89 6.00 7.44 2.99
C GLY A 89 6.19 6.07 3.63
N ALA A 90 5.19 5.22 3.52
CA ALA A 90 5.26 3.87 4.10
C ALA A 90 4.36 2.91 3.35
N VAL A 91 4.72 1.64 3.41
CA VAL A 91 3.86 0.55 2.96
C VAL A 91 3.64 -0.36 4.15
N CYS A 92 2.40 -0.48 4.59
CA CYS A 92 2.04 -1.43 5.64
C CYS A 92 1.61 -2.74 4.99
N VAL A 93 2.15 -3.84 5.50
CA VAL A 93 1.95 -5.16 4.93
C VAL A 93 1.14 -6.00 5.90
N TYR A 94 0.02 -6.52 5.44
CA TYR A 94 -0.84 -7.39 6.25
C TYR A 94 -1.12 -8.67 5.50
N GLU A 95 -1.09 -9.79 6.20
CA GLU A 95 -1.59 -11.03 5.63
C GLU A 95 -3.12 -10.99 5.61
N ALA A 96 -3.72 -11.30 4.45
CA ALA A 96 -5.17 -11.41 4.34
C ALA A 96 -5.55 -12.88 4.57
N LEU A 97 -6.09 -13.15 5.73
CA LEU A 97 -6.46 -14.54 6.09
C LEU A 97 -7.73 -14.94 5.37
N PRO A 98 -7.86 -16.22 4.99
CA PRO A 98 -9.10 -16.71 4.40
C PRO A 98 -10.23 -16.68 5.43
N MET A 99 -11.42 -16.41 4.94
CA MET A 99 -12.62 -16.38 5.79
C MET A 99 -13.48 -17.61 5.57
#